data_91462cdb4a436f33169b37c9121b56c2
#
_entry.id   91462cdb4a436f33169b37c9121b56c2
#
_cell.length_a   1.000
_cell.length_b   1.000
_cell.length_c   1.000
_cell.angle_alpha   90.00
_cell.angle_beta   90.00
_cell.angle_gamma   90.00
#
_symmetry.space_group_name_H-M   'P 1'
#
loop_
_entity.id
_entity.type
_entity.pdbx_description
1 polymer ?
#
loop_
_entity_poly.entity_id
_entity_poly.type
_entity_poly.pdbx_seq_one_letter_code
_entity_poly.pdbx_strand_id
1 'polypeptide(L)'
;LKELNPRERARLLAYVPQHPEIPPGMKVDSYVLLGRTPHLPFLGMEGPEDFRLVEQVLEQFDLSTLGQRTLESLSGGELQRCHLARVIAQSTPIIFLDEPTTALDLGHQQQALDRIRRLREEHQVTVVMTMHDLTLASQYSDRIILMSQGRIAAEGSPAEVLEPRRLSDLYGAHLKVLNIDDHLVVIPIVGYEEL
;
A
#
# COMPACT_ATOMS: atom_id res chain seq x y z
N LEU A 1 -16.80 -10.12 -6.09
CA LEU A 1 -15.69 -9.94 -7.05
C LEU A 1 -15.65 -11.02 -8.15
N LYS A 2 -16.03 -12.28 -7.85
CA LYS A 2 -16.01 -13.37 -8.87
C LYS A 2 -17.02 -13.17 -10.00
N GLU A 3 -18.10 -12.46 -9.78
CA GLU A 3 -19.19 -12.22 -10.75
C GLU A 3 -18.96 -10.96 -11.61
N LEU A 4 -18.00 -10.10 -11.21
CA LEU A 4 -17.68 -8.89 -11.95
C LEU A 4 -16.73 -9.17 -13.11
N ASN A 5 -16.95 -8.52 -14.24
CA ASN A 5 -15.99 -8.55 -15.33
C ASN A 5 -14.68 -7.80 -14.94
N PRO A 6 -13.56 -8.02 -15.67
CA PRO A 6 -12.28 -7.42 -15.33
C PRO A 6 -12.31 -5.89 -15.19
N ARG A 7 -13.11 -5.22 -16.04
CA ARG A 7 -13.22 -3.76 -16.05
C ARG A 7 -14.00 -3.23 -14.83
N GLU A 8 -15.08 -3.89 -14.48
CA GLU A 8 -15.87 -3.56 -13.27
C GLU A 8 -15.00 -3.74 -12.02
N ARG A 9 -14.23 -4.83 -11.93
CA ARG A 9 -13.28 -5.03 -10.82
C ARG A 9 -12.25 -3.92 -10.75
N ALA A 10 -11.67 -3.54 -11.89
CA ALA A 10 -10.65 -2.47 -11.95
C ALA A 10 -11.21 -1.07 -11.66
N ARG A 11 -12.53 -0.88 -11.65
CA ARG A 11 -13.19 0.36 -11.18
C ARG A 11 -13.49 0.34 -9.69
N LEU A 12 -13.48 -0.83 -9.06
CA LEU A 12 -13.74 -0.99 -7.63
C LEU A 12 -12.47 -1.08 -6.80
N LEU A 13 -11.43 -1.69 -7.34
CA LEU A 13 -10.18 -1.85 -6.60
C LEU A 13 -8.95 -1.66 -7.50
N ALA A 14 -7.97 -0.99 -6.95
CA ALA A 14 -6.63 -0.90 -7.51
C ALA A 14 -5.67 -1.78 -6.70
N TYR A 15 -4.61 -2.27 -7.34
CA TYR A 15 -3.64 -3.17 -6.72
C TYR A 15 -2.20 -2.78 -7.09
N VAL A 16 -1.35 -2.72 -6.08
CA VAL A 16 0.10 -2.63 -6.22
C VAL A 16 0.71 -3.92 -5.66
N PRO A 17 1.29 -4.78 -6.49
CA PRO A 17 1.99 -5.97 -6.00
C PRO A 17 3.31 -5.60 -5.32
N GLN A 18 3.88 -6.51 -4.53
CA GLN A 18 5.15 -6.35 -3.83
C GLN A 18 6.30 -5.98 -4.80
N HIS A 19 6.32 -6.59 -5.97
CA HIS A 19 7.30 -6.34 -7.04
C HIS A 19 6.55 -5.97 -8.34
N PRO A 20 6.19 -4.68 -8.53
CA PRO A 20 5.53 -4.25 -9.75
C PRO A 20 6.46 -4.41 -10.95
N GLU A 21 5.96 -5.04 -12.01
CA GLU A 21 6.69 -5.07 -13.28
C GLU A 21 6.78 -3.67 -13.88
N ILE A 22 7.98 -3.30 -14.30
CA ILE A 22 8.27 -2.03 -14.94
C ILE A 22 8.36 -2.28 -16.45
N PRO A 23 7.41 -1.75 -17.25
CA PRO A 23 7.49 -1.88 -18.70
C PRO A 23 8.73 -1.15 -19.24
N PRO A 24 9.59 -1.82 -20.04
CA PRO A 24 10.82 -1.23 -20.55
C PRO A 24 10.56 0.04 -21.37
N GLY A 25 11.35 1.10 -21.09
CA GLY A 25 11.28 2.38 -21.81
C GLY A 25 10.02 3.20 -21.55
N MET A 26 9.16 2.78 -20.62
CA MET A 26 7.92 3.52 -20.32
C MET A 26 8.21 4.77 -19.51
N LYS A 27 7.62 5.89 -19.92
CA LYS A 27 7.71 7.17 -19.22
C LYS A 27 6.75 7.23 -18.03
N VAL A 28 7.08 8.06 -17.04
CA VAL A 28 6.30 8.27 -15.81
C VAL A 28 4.87 8.70 -16.12
N ASP A 29 4.68 9.70 -16.99
CA ASP A 29 3.35 10.20 -17.38
C ASP A 29 2.49 9.09 -18.01
N SER A 30 3.07 8.35 -18.94
CA SER A 30 2.41 7.24 -19.62
C SER A 30 2.05 6.11 -18.66
N TYR A 31 2.93 5.81 -17.69
CA TYR A 31 2.69 4.80 -16.68
C TYR A 31 1.53 5.17 -15.74
N VAL A 32 1.49 6.43 -15.29
CA VAL A 32 0.40 6.93 -14.45
C VAL A 32 -0.92 6.94 -15.23
N LEU A 33 -0.88 7.28 -16.53
CA LEU A 33 -2.03 7.28 -17.42
C LEU A 33 -2.65 5.88 -17.59
N LEU A 34 -1.86 4.79 -17.48
CA LEU A 34 -2.41 3.42 -17.46
C LEU A 34 -3.46 3.23 -16.36
N GLY A 35 -3.41 3.99 -15.28
CA GLY A 35 -4.45 3.99 -14.25
C GLY A 35 -5.84 4.32 -14.82
N ARG A 36 -5.93 5.06 -15.92
CA ARG A 36 -7.20 5.44 -16.54
C ARG A 36 -7.83 4.36 -17.41
N THR A 37 -7.08 3.31 -17.76
CA THR A 37 -7.54 2.21 -18.65
C THR A 37 -8.93 1.67 -18.30
N PRO A 38 -9.35 1.45 -17.05
CA PRO A 38 -10.68 0.97 -16.70
C PRO A 38 -11.80 1.94 -17.07
N HIS A 39 -11.49 3.21 -17.24
CA HIS A 39 -12.48 4.28 -17.52
C HIS A 39 -12.65 4.55 -19.01
N LEU A 40 -11.71 4.13 -19.85
CA LEU A 40 -11.77 4.36 -21.29
C LEU A 40 -12.95 3.60 -21.94
N PRO A 41 -13.58 4.15 -22.98
CA PRO A 41 -14.57 3.39 -23.78
C PRO A 41 -13.92 2.17 -24.45
N PHE A 42 -14.72 1.23 -24.90
CA PHE A 42 -14.22 0.09 -25.69
C PHE A 42 -13.62 0.60 -27.00
N LEU A 43 -12.34 0.29 -27.26
CA LEU A 43 -11.53 0.84 -28.35
C LEU A 43 -11.36 2.38 -28.31
N GLY A 44 -11.62 3.02 -27.15
CA GLY A 44 -11.42 4.45 -26.98
C GLY A 44 -9.99 4.80 -26.56
N MET A 45 -9.64 6.07 -26.80
CA MET A 45 -8.39 6.67 -26.35
C MET A 45 -8.68 7.59 -25.15
N GLU A 46 -7.62 7.93 -24.42
CA GLU A 46 -7.65 8.87 -23.32
C GLU A 46 -8.13 10.25 -23.80
N GLY A 47 -9.01 10.84 -23.01
CA GLY A 47 -9.57 12.16 -23.27
C GLY A 47 -8.85 13.27 -22.49
N PRO A 48 -9.17 14.56 -22.77
CA PRO A 48 -8.60 15.69 -22.05
C PRO A 48 -8.79 15.64 -20.53
N GLU A 49 -9.83 14.99 -20.04
CA GLU A 49 -10.09 14.80 -18.61
C GLU A 49 -9.11 13.83 -17.95
N ASP A 50 -8.76 12.74 -18.67
CA ASP A 50 -7.78 11.78 -18.19
C ASP A 50 -6.39 12.41 -18.08
N PHE A 51 -5.98 13.19 -19.07
CA PHE A 51 -4.70 13.92 -19.03
C PHE A 51 -4.65 14.95 -17.90
N ARG A 52 -5.74 15.74 -17.68
CA ARG A 52 -5.80 16.68 -16.56
C ARG A 52 -5.71 16.00 -15.20
N LEU A 53 -6.42 14.89 -15.03
CA LEU A 53 -6.35 14.11 -13.79
C LEU A 53 -4.93 13.55 -13.55
N VAL A 54 -4.29 13.03 -14.59
CA VAL A 54 -2.90 12.54 -14.48
C VAL A 54 -1.94 13.67 -14.13
N GLU A 55 -2.09 14.86 -14.73
CA GLU A 55 -1.27 16.02 -14.39
C GLU A 55 -1.42 16.42 -12.91
N GLN A 56 -2.65 16.49 -12.39
CA GLN A 56 -2.92 16.73 -10.97
C GLN A 56 -2.30 15.69 -10.05
N VAL A 57 -2.42 14.41 -10.43
CA VAL A 57 -1.82 13.32 -9.66
C VAL A 57 -0.30 13.39 -9.68
N LEU A 58 0.32 13.69 -10.82
CA LEU A 58 1.78 13.88 -10.91
C LEU A 58 2.25 15.01 -10.01
N GLU A 59 1.50 16.12 -9.94
CA GLU A 59 1.80 17.24 -9.05
C GLU A 59 1.69 16.82 -7.58
N GLN A 60 0.61 16.15 -7.18
CA GLN A 60 0.37 15.67 -5.82
C GLN A 60 1.48 14.73 -5.31
N PHE A 61 2.10 13.97 -6.21
CA PHE A 61 3.17 13.01 -5.87
C PHE A 61 4.59 13.54 -6.13
N ASP A 62 4.78 14.83 -6.38
CA ASP A 62 6.07 15.46 -6.72
C ASP A 62 6.75 14.79 -7.93
N LEU A 63 5.98 14.44 -8.95
CA LEU A 63 6.45 13.75 -10.16
C LEU A 63 6.39 14.62 -11.42
N SER A 64 5.89 15.85 -11.36
CA SER A 64 5.68 16.73 -12.54
C SER A 64 6.95 16.93 -13.36
N THR A 65 8.10 17.11 -12.70
CA THR A 65 9.39 17.29 -13.38
C THR A 65 9.98 15.99 -13.92
N LEU A 66 9.43 14.86 -13.52
CA LEU A 66 9.88 13.52 -13.89
C LEU A 66 9.02 12.87 -14.98
N GLY A 67 7.94 13.51 -15.40
CA GLY A 67 6.93 12.94 -16.31
C GLY A 67 7.51 12.33 -17.58
N GLN A 68 8.53 12.95 -18.16
CA GLN A 68 9.19 12.49 -19.39
C GLN A 68 10.36 11.53 -19.15
N ARG A 69 10.75 11.24 -17.91
CA ARG A 69 11.79 10.26 -17.59
C ARG A 69 11.23 8.85 -17.70
N THR A 70 12.09 7.90 -18.03
CA THR A 70 11.74 6.47 -18.02
C THR A 70 11.75 5.93 -16.58
N LEU A 71 10.88 4.96 -16.30
CA LEU A 71 10.74 4.38 -14.95
C LEU A 71 12.04 3.76 -14.44
N GLU A 72 12.85 3.16 -15.33
CA GLU A 72 14.14 2.55 -14.97
C GLU A 72 15.19 3.58 -14.52
N SER A 73 14.99 4.85 -14.86
CA SER A 73 15.90 5.94 -14.48
C SER A 73 15.61 6.54 -13.11
N LEU A 74 14.55 6.09 -12.45
CA LEU A 74 14.08 6.62 -11.18
C LEU A 74 14.78 5.96 -9.99
N SER A 75 14.93 6.72 -8.92
CA SER A 75 15.25 6.14 -7.61
C SER A 75 14.11 5.28 -7.08
N GLY A 76 14.38 4.38 -6.12
CA GLY A 76 13.35 3.53 -5.53
C GLY A 76 12.18 4.32 -4.94
N GLY A 77 12.45 5.46 -4.27
CA GLY A 77 11.40 6.32 -3.72
C GLY A 77 10.57 7.05 -4.79
N GLU A 78 11.21 7.49 -5.90
CA GLU A 78 10.50 8.07 -7.04
C GLU A 78 9.61 7.03 -7.72
N LEU A 79 10.13 5.82 -7.92
CA LEU A 79 9.39 4.73 -8.52
C LEU A 79 8.17 4.32 -7.65
N GLN A 80 8.35 4.24 -6.33
CA GLN A 80 7.23 3.98 -5.41
C GLN A 80 6.15 5.05 -5.52
N ARG A 81 6.53 6.34 -5.60
CA ARG A 81 5.56 7.42 -5.85
C ARG A 81 4.81 7.22 -7.16
N CYS A 82 5.48 6.78 -8.23
CA CYS A 82 4.84 6.47 -9.49
C CYS A 82 3.80 5.34 -9.38
N HIS A 83 4.09 4.29 -8.62
CA HIS A 83 3.13 3.21 -8.39
C HIS A 83 1.88 3.70 -7.65
N LEU A 84 2.06 4.51 -6.60
CA LEU A 84 0.94 5.13 -5.87
C LEU A 84 0.16 6.12 -6.75
N ALA A 85 0.86 6.95 -7.52
CA ALA A 85 0.24 7.88 -8.47
C ALA A 85 -0.66 7.15 -9.50
N ARG A 86 -0.18 6.04 -10.07
CA ARG A 86 -0.97 5.22 -11.00
C ARG A 86 -2.24 4.67 -10.35
N VAL A 87 -2.15 4.23 -9.11
CA VAL A 87 -3.30 3.70 -8.35
C VAL A 87 -4.32 4.79 -8.05
N ILE A 88 -3.87 6.00 -7.71
CA ILE A 88 -4.77 7.15 -7.51
C ILE A 88 -5.41 7.60 -8.81
N ALA A 89 -4.67 7.62 -9.92
CA ALA A 89 -5.24 7.90 -11.23
C ALA A 89 -6.34 6.90 -11.63
N GLN A 90 -6.32 5.68 -11.10
CA GLN A 90 -7.37 4.68 -11.31
C GLN A 90 -8.69 5.05 -10.64
N SER A 91 -8.71 5.98 -9.66
CA SER A 91 -9.93 6.52 -9.03
C SER A 91 -10.86 5.44 -8.49
N THR A 92 -10.32 4.52 -7.68
CA THR A 92 -11.08 3.41 -7.08
C THR A 92 -11.36 3.64 -5.60
N PRO A 93 -12.50 3.16 -5.06
CA PRO A 93 -12.79 3.28 -3.63
C PRO A 93 -11.94 2.37 -2.73
N ILE A 94 -11.28 1.34 -3.29
CA ILE A 94 -10.47 0.39 -2.54
C ILE A 94 -9.09 0.27 -3.20
N ILE A 95 -8.04 0.32 -2.38
CA ILE A 95 -6.66 0.16 -2.81
C ILE A 95 -6.02 -0.98 -2.02
N PHE A 96 -5.46 -1.96 -2.72
CA PHE A 96 -4.64 -3.03 -2.15
C PHE A 96 -3.17 -2.76 -2.41
N LEU A 97 -2.37 -2.80 -1.34
CA LEU A 97 -0.92 -2.64 -1.38
C LEU A 97 -0.28 -3.89 -0.78
N ASP A 98 0.50 -4.59 -1.57
CA ASP A 98 1.17 -5.81 -1.13
C ASP A 98 2.58 -5.47 -0.67
N GLU A 99 2.82 -5.53 0.64
CA GLU A 99 4.09 -5.22 1.29
C GLU A 99 4.76 -3.92 0.80
N PRO A 100 4.09 -2.77 0.90
CA PRO A 100 4.56 -1.53 0.27
C PRO A 100 5.88 -0.98 0.86
N THR A 101 6.39 -1.58 1.95
CA THR A 101 7.56 -1.06 2.68
C THR A 101 8.72 -2.05 2.78
N THR A 102 8.58 -3.29 2.32
CA THR A 102 9.54 -4.39 2.60
C THR A 102 10.98 -4.14 2.09
N ALA A 103 11.15 -3.40 1.00
CA ALA A 103 12.48 -3.11 0.43
C ALA A 103 13.05 -1.75 0.84
N LEU A 104 12.45 -1.07 1.84
CA LEU A 104 12.81 0.28 2.25
C LEU A 104 13.55 0.27 3.59
N ASP A 105 14.49 1.19 3.77
CA ASP A 105 15.03 1.51 5.09
C ASP A 105 13.99 2.23 5.98
N LEU A 106 14.26 2.32 7.26
CA LEU A 106 13.32 2.82 8.29
C LEU A 106 12.75 4.20 7.95
N GLY A 107 13.58 5.13 7.47
CA GLY A 107 13.14 6.48 7.13
C GLY A 107 12.23 6.50 5.90
N HIS A 108 12.56 5.72 4.88
CA HIS A 108 11.73 5.60 3.69
C HIS A 108 10.43 4.82 3.95
N GLN A 109 10.44 3.81 4.85
CA GLN A 109 9.22 3.13 5.30
C GLN A 109 8.22 4.11 5.91
N GLN A 110 8.69 4.93 6.85
CA GLN A 110 7.84 5.93 7.48
C GLN A 110 7.26 6.92 6.46
N GLN A 111 8.10 7.46 5.58
CA GLN A 111 7.65 8.38 4.53
C GLN A 111 6.59 7.75 3.61
N ALA A 112 6.77 6.48 3.26
CA ALA A 112 5.81 5.75 2.43
C ALA A 112 4.46 5.59 3.13
N LEU A 113 4.47 5.15 4.40
CA LEU A 113 3.26 4.96 5.18
C LEU A 113 2.54 6.28 5.49
N ASP A 114 3.28 7.36 5.77
CA ASP A 114 2.71 8.69 5.95
C ASP A 114 2.02 9.19 4.66
N ARG A 115 2.58 8.90 3.49
CA ARG A 115 1.95 9.22 2.20
C ARG A 115 0.68 8.40 1.97
N ILE A 116 0.71 7.10 2.26
CA ILE A 116 -0.46 6.22 2.15
C ILE A 116 -1.58 6.72 3.08
N ARG A 117 -1.24 7.13 4.31
CA ARG A 117 -2.21 7.70 5.26
C ARG A 117 -2.84 8.98 4.71
N ARG A 118 -2.03 9.94 4.24
CA ARG A 118 -2.54 11.18 3.62
C ARG A 118 -3.43 10.89 2.43
N LEU A 119 -3.00 10.00 1.54
CA LEU A 119 -3.76 9.56 0.38
C LEU A 119 -5.14 9.02 0.79
N ARG A 120 -5.21 8.19 1.83
CA ARG A 120 -6.48 7.68 2.37
C ARG A 120 -7.39 8.83 2.84
N GLU A 121 -6.83 9.79 3.57
CA GLU A 121 -7.56 10.93 4.11
C GLU A 121 -8.06 11.87 3.03
N GLU A 122 -7.21 12.22 2.06
CA GLU A 122 -7.52 13.15 0.97
C GLU A 122 -8.53 12.59 -0.03
N HIS A 123 -8.40 11.32 -0.38
CA HIS A 123 -9.27 10.67 -1.38
C HIS A 123 -10.42 9.87 -0.78
N GLN A 124 -10.52 9.79 0.56
CA GLN A 124 -11.58 9.04 1.26
C GLN A 124 -11.70 7.58 0.79
N VAL A 125 -10.56 6.94 0.51
CA VAL A 125 -10.47 5.55 0.03
C VAL A 125 -10.21 4.58 1.18
N THR A 126 -10.59 3.33 0.98
CA THR A 126 -10.19 2.24 1.87
C THR A 126 -8.87 1.67 1.38
N VAL A 127 -7.85 1.69 2.24
CA VAL A 127 -6.55 1.06 1.96
C VAL A 127 -6.46 -0.26 2.72
N VAL A 128 -6.16 -1.34 2.01
CA VAL A 128 -5.82 -2.65 2.58
C VAL A 128 -4.38 -2.94 2.22
N MET A 129 -3.52 -3.18 3.20
CA MET A 129 -2.12 -3.47 2.95
C MET A 129 -1.64 -4.70 3.73
N THR A 130 -0.78 -5.49 3.13
CA THR A 130 -0.06 -6.55 3.83
C THR A 130 1.19 -5.97 4.46
N MET A 131 1.50 -6.40 5.68
CA MET A 131 2.68 -5.94 6.43
C MET A 131 3.26 -7.07 7.26
N HIS A 132 4.59 -7.10 7.41
CA HIS A 132 5.28 -8.03 8.29
C HIS A 132 5.63 -7.37 9.63
N ASP A 133 5.83 -6.06 9.66
CA ASP A 133 6.13 -5.31 10.88
C ASP A 133 4.84 -5.00 11.65
N LEU A 134 4.67 -5.69 12.78
CA LEU A 134 3.48 -5.54 13.63
C LEU A 134 3.43 -4.18 14.32
N THR A 135 4.57 -3.58 14.62
CA THR A 135 4.66 -2.24 15.20
C THR A 135 4.17 -1.20 14.21
N LEU A 136 4.68 -1.21 12.98
CA LEU A 136 4.21 -0.31 11.93
C LEU A 136 2.74 -0.59 11.58
N ALA A 137 2.32 -1.85 11.50
CA ALA A 137 0.93 -2.20 11.28
C ALA A 137 0.01 -1.58 12.35
N SER A 138 0.43 -1.61 13.64
CA SER A 138 -0.37 -1.03 14.72
C SER A 138 -0.50 0.50 14.66
N GLN A 139 0.52 1.17 14.14
CA GLN A 139 0.58 2.64 14.09
C GLN A 139 -0.15 3.23 12.88
N TYR A 140 -0.25 2.48 11.78
CA TYR A 140 -0.77 2.97 10.51
C TYR A 140 -2.12 2.35 10.09
N SER A 141 -2.70 1.45 10.88
CA SER A 141 -4.00 0.86 10.57
C SER A 141 -5.06 1.15 11.64
N ASP A 142 -6.29 1.36 11.20
CA ASP A 142 -7.46 1.44 12.09
C ASP A 142 -7.91 0.05 12.51
N ARG A 143 -7.63 -0.97 11.69
CA ARG A 143 -8.05 -2.37 11.88
C ARG A 143 -7.00 -3.31 11.34
N ILE A 144 -6.73 -4.37 12.09
CA ILE A 144 -5.80 -5.44 11.71
C ILE A 144 -6.56 -6.74 11.48
N ILE A 145 -6.19 -7.45 10.44
CA ILE A 145 -6.60 -8.85 10.18
C ILE A 145 -5.33 -9.69 10.27
N LEU A 146 -5.22 -10.49 11.34
CA LEU A 146 -4.11 -11.40 11.54
C LEU A 146 -4.42 -12.74 10.88
N MET A 147 -3.57 -13.16 9.96
CA MET A 147 -3.76 -14.39 9.20
C MET A 147 -2.72 -15.44 9.59
N SER A 148 -3.15 -16.70 9.69
CA SER A 148 -2.28 -17.85 9.89
C SER A 148 -2.81 -19.03 9.09
N GLN A 149 -1.94 -19.74 8.40
CA GLN A 149 -2.27 -20.96 7.62
C GLN A 149 -3.47 -20.76 6.66
N GLY A 150 -3.57 -19.57 6.03
CA GLY A 150 -4.65 -19.24 5.11
C GLY A 150 -6.02 -18.95 5.77
N ARG A 151 -6.05 -18.77 7.10
CA ARG A 151 -7.26 -18.48 7.88
C ARG A 151 -7.07 -17.18 8.67
N ILE A 152 -8.18 -16.51 8.96
CA ILE A 152 -8.20 -15.38 9.88
C ILE A 152 -8.07 -15.92 11.30
N ALA A 153 -6.98 -15.55 11.98
CA ALA A 153 -6.72 -15.92 13.37
C ALA A 153 -7.29 -14.89 14.35
N ALA A 154 -7.25 -13.60 13.98
CA ALA A 154 -7.87 -12.52 14.75
C ALA A 154 -8.16 -11.33 13.82
N GLU A 155 -9.13 -10.50 14.24
CA GLU A 155 -9.55 -9.32 13.51
C GLU A 155 -10.10 -8.29 14.52
N GLY A 156 -9.72 -7.02 14.39
CA GLY A 156 -10.16 -5.96 15.29
C GLY A 156 -9.24 -4.75 15.24
N SER A 157 -9.34 -3.88 16.24
CA SER A 157 -8.38 -2.80 16.46
C SER A 157 -6.98 -3.35 16.76
N PRO A 158 -5.91 -2.57 16.56
CA PRO A 158 -4.56 -3.00 16.90
C PRO A 158 -4.44 -3.55 18.33
N ALA A 159 -5.06 -2.89 19.31
CA ALA A 159 -5.02 -3.31 20.71
C ALA A 159 -5.71 -4.66 20.98
N GLU A 160 -6.79 -4.95 20.25
CA GLU A 160 -7.52 -6.21 20.39
C GLU A 160 -6.79 -7.38 19.69
N VAL A 161 -6.09 -7.11 18.60
CA VAL A 161 -5.44 -8.15 17.80
C VAL A 161 -4.05 -8.48 18.30
N LEU A 162 -3.25 -7.47 18.70
CA LEU A 162 -1.85 -7.63 19.12
C LEU A 162 -1.74 -8.06 20.60
N GLU A 163 -2.39 -9.16 20.94
CA GLU A 163 -2.32 -9.75 22.29
C GLU A 163 -1.07 -10.64 22.39
N PRO A 164 -0.21 -10.46 23.45
CA PRO A 164 1.10 -11.13 23.53
C PRO A 164 1.06 -12.65 23.43
N ARG A 165 0.10 -13.30 24.09
CA ARG A 165 -0.04 -14.78 24.06
C ARG A 165 -0.39 -15.27 22.68
N ARG A 166 -1.39 -14.64 22.04
CA ARG A 166 -1.81 -14.98 20.67
C ARG A 166 -0.65 -14.82 19.68
N LEU A 167 0.11 -13.72 19.78
CA LEU A 167 1.25 -13.50 18.91
C LEU A 167 2.34 -14.54 19.16
N SER A 168 2.65 -14.85 20.42
CA SER A 168 3.65 -15.87 20.77
C SER A 168 3.28 -17.24 20.21
N ASP A 169 2.02 -17.65 20.33
CA ASP A 169 1.51 -18.91 19.79
C ASP A 169 1.58 -18.97 18.26
N LEU A 170 1.24 -17.85 17.58
CA LEU A 170 1.21 -17.79 16.12
C LEU A 170 2.61 -17.71 15.49
N TYR A 171 3.53 -17.00 16.10
CA TYR A 171 4.89 -16.81 15.59
C TYR A 171 5.90 -17.83 16.14
N GLY A 172 5.51 -18.63 17.15
CA GLY A 172 6.42 -19.55 17.81
C GLY A 172 7.59 -18.83 18.50
N ALA A 173 7.36 -17.63 19.02
CA ALA A 173 8.37 -16.75 19.58
C ALA A 173 7.84 -16.04 20.84
N HIS A 174 8.73 -15.75 21.79
CA HIS A 174 8.34 -14.96 22.95
C HIS A 174 8.28 -13.48 22.58
N LEU A 175 7.08 -12.92 22.59
CA LEU A 175 6.82 -11.54 22.19
C LEU A 175 6.23 -10.74 23.36
N LYS A 176 6.64 -9.47 23.49
CA LYS A 176 5.96 -8.48 24.33
C LYS A 176 5.33 -7.41 23.47
N VAL A 177 4.18 -6.94 23.91
CA VAL A 177 3.52 -5.75 23.38
C VAL A 177 3.59 -4.68 24.44
N LEU A 178 4.23 -3.58 24.11
CA LEU A 178 4.38 -2.42 24.99
C LEU A 178 3.52 -1.27 24.45
N ASN A 179 2.97 -0.47 25.35
CA ASN A 179 2.37 0.81 24.98
C ASN A 179 3.36 1.92 25.35
N ILE A 180 3.84 2.66 24.36
CA ILE A 180 4.78 3.78 24.50
C ILE A 180 4.14 4.99 23.83
N ASP A 181 3.80 6.00 24.59
CA ASP A 181 3.17 7.25 24.11
C ASP A 181 1.94 6.97 23.22
N ASP A 182 1.04 6.11 23.68
CA ASP A 182 -0.18 5.64 22.97
C ASP A 182 0.08 4.82 21.68
N HIS A 183 1.34 4.42 21.44
CA HIS A 183 1.71 3.55 20.33
C HIS A 183 2.04 2.13 20.81
N LEU A 184 1.49 1.13 20.14
CA LEU A 184 1.84 -0.26 20.42
C LEU A 184 3.15 -0.61 19.73
N VAL A 185 4.05 -1.21 20.48
CA VAL A 185 5.36 -1.69 20.02
C VAL A 185 5.47 -3.17 20.31
N VAL A 186 5.69 -3.98 19.28
CA VAL A 186 5.88 -5.43 19.40
C VAL A 186 7.37 -5.74 19.35
N ILE A 187 7.89 -6.36 20.41
CA ILE A 187 9.30 -6.69 20.51
C ILE A 187 9.50 -8.19 20.82
N PRO A 188 10.46 -8.85 20.17
CA PRO A 188 10.89 -10.19 20.55
C PRO A 188 11.72 -10.12 21.84
N ILE A 189 11.60 -11.14 22.69
CA ILE A 189 12.39 -11.28 23.93
C ILE A 189 13.43 -12.35 23.71
N VAL A 190 14.68 -11.99 23.89
CA VAL A 190 15.82 -12.92 23.80
C VAL A 190 16.11 -13.51 25.18
N GLY A 191 16.40 -14.82 25.25
CA GLY A 191 16.87 -15.47 26.47
C GLY A 191 15.76 -15.88 27.46
N TYR A 192 14.56 -16.14 26.98
CA TYR A 192 13.53 -16.80 27.80
C TYR A 192 13.87 -18.29 27.87
N GLU A 193 14.59 -18.71 28.91
CA GLU A 193 14.62 -20.11 29.34
C GLU A 193 13.29 -20.38 30.06
N GLU A 194 12.54 -21.38 29.59
CA GLU A 194 11.38 -21.88 30.33
C GLU A 194 11.89 -22.40 31.68
N LEU A 195 11.50 -21.75 32.78
CA LEU A 195 11.68 -22.21 34.13
C LEU A 195 10.61 -23.24 34.47
#